data_f0cd56ab3bdef2596c71201da87742d7
#
_entry.id   f0cd56ab3bdef2596c71201da87742d7
#
_cell.length_a   1.000
_cell.length_b   1.000
_cell.length_c   1.000
_cell.angle_alpha   90.00
_cell.angle_beta   90.00
_cell.angle_gamma   90.00
#
_symmetry.space_group_name_H-M   'P 1'
#
loop_
_entity.id
_entity.type
_entity.pdbx_description
1 polymer ?
#
loop_
_entity_poly.entity_id
_entity_poly.type
_entity_poly.pdbx_seq_one_letter_code
_entity_poly.pdbx_strand_id
1 'polypeptide(L)'
;MHTTFPASTGRTMTYAHAQKFETYIPREMDTLGSRLRRKRRERGWTQEELALRAGTNQAVIQKIENGKSLRPRKIDEIARVLDVNPAWLMFGERSASVLDEEAVEVAKAWSQLPEPIRSRIKRNIFEQLLLKSSKD
;
A
#
# COMPACT_ATOMS: atom_id res chain seq x y z
N MET A 1 -1.20 -32.46 13.25
CA MET A 1 -1.45 -32.18 13.23
C MET A 1 -1.42 -31.91 13.19
N HIS A 2 -1.43 -31.45 13.18
CA HIS A 2 -1.61 -30.71 13.05
C HIS A 2 -1.21 -30.24 13.08
N THR A 3 -1.08 -30.19 13.14
CA THR A 3 -0.93 -29.46 13.00
C THR A 3 -0.64 -28.86 13.16
N THR A 4 -0.50 -28.90 13.34
CA THR A 4 -0.51 -28.07 13.33
C THR A 4 -0.16 -27.38 13.56
N PHE A 5 0.12 -27.36 13.75
CA PHE A 5 0.11 -26.47 13.78
C PHE A 5 0.37 -26.23 14.56
N PRO A 6 0.49 -26.22 14.98
CA PRO A 6 0.40 -25.69 15.59
C PRO A 6 0.49 -25.21 15.99
N ALA A 7 0.41 -25.01 16.43
CA ALA A 7 -0.02 -24.39 16.66
C ALA A 7 0.25 -23.82 16.96
N SER A 8 0.41 -23.65 17.22
CA SER A 8 0.20 -22.99 17.29
C SER A 8 0.61 -22.38 17.48
N THR A 9 0.93 -22.22 17.86
CA THR A 9 0.84 -21.57 17.85
C THR A 9 0.82 -20.90 17.91
N GLY A 10 0.78 -20.71 18.37
CA GLY A 10 0.23 -20.18 18.40
C GLY A 10 0.05 -19.48 18.06
N ARG A 11 -0.15 -19.23 18.10
CA ARG A 11 -0.30 -18.45 17.54
C ARG A 11 -1.22 -17.75 17.12
N THR A 12 -1.91 -17.66 17.70
CA THR A 12 -2.78 -16.60 17.51
C THR A 12 -2.60 -15.88 16.25
N MET A 13 -1.50 -15.63 15.92
CA MET A 13 -1.23 -15.09 14.65
C MET A 13 -1.54 -16.07 13.58
N THR A 14 -1.83 -17.27 13.94
CA THR A 14 -2.11 -18.30 12.96
C THR A 14 -3.34 -18.00 12.12
N TYR A 15 -4.40 -17.50 12.74
CA TYR A 15 -5.59 -17.19 11.97
C TYR A 15 -5.34 -16.01 11.01
N ALA A 16 -4.74 -14.96 11.52
CA ALA A 16 -4.43 -13.81 10.69
C ALA A 16 -3.43 -14.18 9.60
N HIS A 17 -2.52 -15.08 9.92
CA HIS A 17 -1.55 -15.58 8.96
C HIS A 17 -2.22 -16.36 7.85
N ALA A 18 -3.16 -17.24 8.20
CA ALA A 18 -3.88 -18.01 7.24
C ALA A 18 -4.69 -17.13 6.30
N GLN A 19 -5.34 -16.11 6.86
CA GLN A 19 -6.06 -15.16 6.05
C GLN A 19 -5.16 -14.41 5.07
N LYS A 20 -3.96 -14.09 5.51
CA LYS A 20 -3.00 -13.43 4.67
C LYS A 20 -2.61 -14.29 3.49
N PHE A 21 -2.41 -15.57 3.72
CA PHE A 21 -2.08 -16.50 2.66
C PHE A 21 -3.26 -16.72 1.71
N GLU A 22 -4.46 -16.80 2.26
CA GLU A 22 -5.65 -17.02 1.45
C GLU A 22 -5.92 -15.84 0.52
N THR A 23 -5.49 -14.65 0.90
CA THR A 23 -5.72 -13.46 0.09
C THR A 23 -4.48 -13.03 -0.68
N TYR A 24 -3.48 -13.89 -0.72
CA TYR A 24 -2.26 -13.57 -1.44
C TYR A 24 -2.54 -13.32 -2.92
N ILE A 25 -2.00 -12.21 -3.42
CA ILE A 25 -2.12 -11.82 -4.82
C ILE A 25 -0.71 -11.59 -5.35
N PRO A 26 -0.30 -12.28 -6.43
CA PRO A 26 1.02 -12.05 -7.01
C PRO A 26 1.21 -10.58 -7.36
N ARG A 27 2.43 -10.12 -7.20
CA ARG A 27 2.76 -8.71 -7.40
C ARG A 27 2.33 -8.17 -8.76
N GLU A 28 2.50 -8.97 -9.79
CA GLU A 28 2.14 -8.55 -11.15
C GLU A 28 0.63 -8.41 -11.34
N MET A 29 -0.16 -8.98 -10.44
CA MET A 29 -1.61 -8.88 -10.47
C MET A 29 -2.16 -7.92 -9.44
N ASP A 30 -1.28 -7.34 -8.61
CA ASP A 30 -1.69 -6.41 -7.57
C ASP A 30 -1.58 -4.98 -8.08
N THR A 31 -2.63 -4.51 -8.71
CA THR A 31 -2.71 -3.18 -9.29
C THR A 31 -3.73 -2.32 -8.55
N LEU A 32 -3.69 -1.02 -8.80
CA LEU A 32 -4.71 -0.11 -8.26
C LEU A 32 -6.11 -0.63 -8.63
N GLY A 33 -6.31 -1.00 -9.89
CA GLY A 33 -7.62 -1.49 -10.33
C GLY A 33 -8.06 -2.74 -9.61
N SER A 34 -7.14 -3.69 -9.41
CA SER A 34 -7.49 -4.93 -8.73
C SER A 34 -7.79 -4.69 -7.24
N ARG A 35 -7.03 -3.79 -6.60
CA ARG A 35 -7.28 -3.44 -5.19
C ARG A 35 -8.63 -2.75 -5.04
N LEU A 36 -8.92 -1.83 -5.94
CA LEU A 36 -10.21 -1.12 -5.92
C LEU A 36 -11.36 -2.10 -6.09
N ARG A 37 -11.26 -2.96 -7.09
CA ARG A 37 -12.30 -3.96 -7.36
C ARG A 37 -12.52 -4.88 -6.16
N ARG A 38 -11.45 -5.34 -5.55
CA ARG A 38 -11.55 -6.22 -4.40
C ARG A 38 -12.27 -5.55 -3.24
N LYS A 39 -11.88 -4.32 -2.91
CA LYS A 39 -12.50 -3.59 -1.80
C LYS A 39 -13.94 -3.24 -2.10
N ARG A 40 -14.24 -2.90 -3.34
CA ARG A 40 -15.62 -2.65 -3.77
C ARG A 40 -16.49 -3.90 -3.56
N ARG A 41 -15.97 -5.05 -3.99
CA ARG A 41 -16.72 -6.31 -3.87
C ARG A 41 -16.88 -6.74 -2.42
N GLU A 42 -15.92 -6.48 -1.59
CA GLU A 42 -16.02 -6.74 -0.15
C GLU A 42 -17.17 -5.95 0.47
N ARG A 43 -17.46 -4.78 -0.07
CA ARG A 43 -18.60 -3.97 0.38
C ARG A 43 -19.90 -4.37 -0.26
N GLY A 44 -19.86 -5.24 -1.25
CA GLY A 44 -21.05 -5.66 -1.97
C GLY A 44 -21.60 -4.60 -2.91
N TRP A 45 -20.76 -3.68 -3.34
CA TRP A 45 -21.20 -2.57 -4.21
C TRP A 45 -20.88 -2.84 -5.67
N THR A 46 -21.78 -2.32 -6.55
CA THR A 46 -21.50 -2.26 -7.98
C THR A 46 -20.57 -1.11 -8.26
N GLN A 47 -20.03 -1.05 -9.46
CA GLN A 47 -19.22 0.10 -9.88
C GLN A 47 -20.03 1.40 -9.78
N GLU A 48 -21.29 1.34 -10.15
CA GLU A 48 -22.18 2.48 -10.10
C GLU A 48 -22.43 2.94 -8.67
N GLU A 49 -22.64 1.99 -7.76
CA GLU A 49 -22.84 2.33 -6.35
C GLU A 49 -21.61 2.98 -5.74
N LEU A 50 -20.43 2.45 -6.04
CA LEU A 50 -19.20 3.05 -5.55
C LEU A 50 -19.04 4.47 -6.12
N ALA A 51 -19.30 4.63 -7.42
CA ALA A 51 -19.18 5.92 -8.08
C ALA A 51 -20.09 6.96 -7.44
N LEU A 52 -21.32 6.58 -7.17
CA LEU A 52 -22.27 7.47 -6.54
C LEU A 52 -21.80 7.91 -5.16
N ARG A 53 -21.31 6.98 -4.37
CA ARG A 53 -20.83 7.27 -3.02
C ARG A 53 -19.57 8.13 -3.02
N ALA A 54 -18.73 7.98 -4.03
CA ALA A 54 -17.49 8.74 -4.14
C ALA A 54 -17.65 10.07 -4.89
N GLY A 55 -18.86 10.37 -5.32
CA GLY A 55 -19.11 11.64 -6.02
C GLY A 55 -18.56 11.67 -7.43
N THR A 56 -18.59 10.55 -8.12
CA THR A 56 -18.12 10.45 -9.49
C THR A 56 -19.10 9.59 -10.29
N ASN A 57 -18.68 9.04 -11.43
CA ASN A 57 -19.56 8.24 -12.26
C ASN A 57 -18.94 6.87 -12.54
N GLN A 58 -19.77 5.95 -13.02
CA GLN A 58 -19.36 4.58 -13.27
C GLN A 58 -18.19 4.49 -14.25
N ALA A 59 -18.16 5.34 -15.26
CA ALA A 59 -17.08 5.28 -16.26
C ALA A 59 -15.71 5.52 -15.61
N VAL A 60 -15.64 6.39 -14.62
CA VAL A 60 -14.40 6.66 -13.90
C VAL A 60 -13.95 5.41 -13.15
N ILE A 61 -14.87 4.78 -12.42
CA ILE A 61 -14.56 3.56 -11.66
C ILE A 61 -14.12 2.46 -12.62
N GLN A 62 -14.84 2.31 -13.72
CA GLN A 62 -14.52 1.29 -14.72
C GLN A 62 -13.11 1.47 -15.30
N LYS A 63 -12.75 2.71 -15.62
CA LYS A 63 -11.41 3.00 -16.14
C LYS A 63 -10.32 2.64 -15.15
N ILE A 64 -10.55 2.94 -13.87
CA ILE A 64 -9.58 2.61 -12.83
C ILE A 64 -9.43 1.09 -12.72
N GLU A 65 -10.55 0.37 -12.65
CA GLU A 65 -10.52 -1.08 -12.50
C GLU A 65 -9.93 -1.79 -13.72
N ASN A 66 -10.05 -1.17 -14.89
CA ASN A 66 -9.49 -1.73 -16.12
C ASN A 66 -8.03 -1.33 -16.36
N GLY A 67 -7.44 -0.57 -15.45
CA GLY A 67 -6.05 -0.18 -15.58
C GLY A 67 -5.81 0.98 -16.53
N LYS A 68 -6.85 1.64 -17.00
CA LYS A 68 -6.72 2.75 -17.94
C LYS A 68 -6.51 4.10 -17.26
N SER A 69 -6.81 4.17 -15.96
CA SER A 69 -6.58 5.36 -15.17
C SER A 69 -5.64 5.00 -14.03
N LEU A 70 -4.42 5.51 -14.08
CA LEU A 70 -3.39 5.19 -13.10
C LEU A 70 -3.25 6.24 -12.01
N ARG A 71 -3.81 7.43 -12.21
CA ARG A 71 -3.75 8.52 -11.23
C ARG A 71 -5.10 9.22 -11.17
N PRO A 72 -6.12 8.55 -10.65
CA PRO A 72 -7.46 9.13 -10.62
C PRO A 72 -7.53 10.32 -9.67
N ARG A 73 -8.24 11.35 -10.09
CA ARG A 73 -8.41 12.58 -9.29
C ARG A 73 -9.24 12.34 -8.04
N LYS A 74 -10.15 11.39 -8.10
CA LYS A 74 -11.06 11.10 -7.00
C LYS A 74 -10.55 10.02 -6.06
N ILE A 75 -9.24 9.72 -6.10
CA ILE A 75 -8.71 8.61 -5.31
C ILE A 75 -8.95 8.81 -3.81
N ASP A 76 -8.85 10.05 -3.33
CA ASP A 76 -9.05 10.32 -1.90
C ASP A 76 -10.49 10.05 -1.48
N GLU A 77 -11.45 10.48 -2.28
CA GLU A 77 -12.86 10.24 -2.00
C GLU A 77 -13.21 8.77 -2.10
N ILE A 78 -12.66 8.10 -3.09
CA ILE A 78 -12.87 6.67 -3.28
C ILE A 78 -12.32 5.90 -2.07
N ALA A 79 -11.11 6.23 -1.65
CA ALA A 79 -10.47 5.59 -0.51
C ALA A 79 -11.27 5.82 0.76
N ARG A 80 -11.75 7.04 0.95
CA ARG A 80 -12.53 7.40 2.13
C ARG A 80 -13.82 6.59 2.20
N VAL A 81 -14.51 6.47 1.08
CA VAL A 81 -15.76 5.73 1.00
C VAL A 81 -15.53 4.24 1.27
N LEU A 82 -14.41 3.72 0.82
CA LEU A 82 -14.03 2.32 1.05
C LEU A 82 -13.37 2.09 2.41
N ASP A 83 -13.09 3.18 3.12
CA ASP A 83 -12.43 3.14 4.42
C ASP A 83 -11.06 2.46 4.33
N VAL A 84 -10.27 2.89 3.35
CA VAL A 84 -8.91 2.42 3.17
C VAL A 84 -7.97 3.61 3.04
N ASN A 85 -6.69 3.35 3.27
CA ASN A 85 -5.66 4.37 3.12
C ASN A 85 -5.46 4.66 1.62
N PRO A 86 -5.53 5.95 1.21
CA PRO A 86 -5.33 6.30 -0.20
C PRO A 86 -3.98 5.83 -0.75
N ALA A 87 -2.93 5.92 0.04
CA ALA A 87 -1.60 5.47 -0.40
C ALA A 87 -1.58 3.96 -0.61
N TRP A 88 -2.25 3.22 0.27
CA TRP A 88 -2.37 1.78 0.07
C TRP A 88 -3.15 1.47 -1.21
N LEU A 89 -4.25 2.18 -1.44
CA LEU A 89 -5.05 1.96 -2.64
C LEU A 89 -4.23 2.21 -3.91
N MET A 90 -3.46 3.30 -3.92
CA MET A 90 -2.62 3.66 -5.06
C MET A 90 -1.42 2.74 -5.27
N PHE A 91 -0.71 2.41 -4.19
CA PHE A 91 0.60 1.78 -4.30
C PHE A 91 0.69 0.38 -3.68
N GLY A 92 -0.33 -0.04 -2.96
CA GLY A 92 -0.38 -1.38 -2.38
C GLY A 92 0.40 -1.48 -1.07
N GLU A 93 0.72 -2.71 -0.70
CA GLU A 93 1.41 -2.98 0.56
C GLU A 93 2.76 -2.27 0.67
N ARG A 94 3.33 -1.91 -0.46
CA ARG A 94 4.61 -1.20 -0.47
C ARG A 94 4.54 0.14 0.23
N SER A 95 3.38 0.80 0.17
CA SER A 95 3.22 2.09 0.84
C SER A 95 3.20 1.94 2.35
N ALA A 96 2.74 0.80 2.83
CA ALA A 96 2.65 0.53 4.26
C ALA A 96 3.98 0.04 4.82
N SER A 97 4.81 -0.57 3.99
CA SER A 97 6.07 -1.17 4.42
C SER A 97 7.28 -0.47 3.81
N VAL A 98 7.13 0.77 3.43
CA VAL A 98 8.21 1.54 2.82
C VAL A 98 9.40 1.64 3.73
N LEU A 99 9.15 1.80 5.02
CA LEU A 99 10.23 1.92 6.00
C LEU A 99 10.18 0.76 6.98
N ASP A 100 11.27 0.03 7.06
CA ASP A 100 11.40 -0.98 8.10
C ASP A 100 11.72 -0.29 9.42
N GLU A 101 11.79 -1.06 10.49
CA GLU A 101 12.01 -0.55 11.82
C GLU A 101 13.31 0.25 11.93
N GLU A 102 14.36 -0.27 11.33
CA GLU A 102 15.66 0.38 11.34
C GLU A 102 15.61 1.73 10.63
N ALA A 103 14.94 1.77 9.46
CA ALA A 103 14.81 3.02 8.71
C ALA A 103 14.04 4.07 9.49
N VAL A 104 13.01 3.65 10.22
CA VAL A 104 12.24 4.57 11.06
C VAL A 104 13.10 5.13 12.18
N GLU A 105 13.90 4.29 12.83
CA GLU A 105 14.81 4.73 13.89
C GLU A 105 15.82 5.74 13.37
N VAL A 106 16.40 5.46 12.21
CA VAL A 106 17.36 6.37 11.59
C VAL A 106 16.71 7.72 11.25
N ALA A 107 15.49 7.67 10.71
CA ALA A 107 14.76 8.88 10.36
C ALA A 107 14.48 9.73 11.61
N LYS A 108 14.09 9.10 12.71
CA LYS A 108 13.83 9.81 13.94
C LYS A 108 15.10 10.45 14.50
N ALA A 109 16.19 9.71 14.49
CA ALA A 109 17.48 10.23 14.95
C ALA A 109 17.95 11.40 14.08
N TRP A 110 17.82 11.25 12.76
CA TRP A 110 18.21 12.30 11.82
C TRP A 110 17.42 13.58 12.08
N SER A 111 16.12 13.47 12.36
CA SER A 111 15.27 14.63 12.58
C SER A 111 15.65 15.42 13.83
N GLN A 112 16.38 14.80 14.76
CA GLN A 112 16.83 15.46 15.97
C GLN A 112 18.17 16.16 15.82
N LEU A 113 18.86 15.96 14.71
CA LEU A 113 20.14 16.58 14.47
C LEU A 113 19.99 18.04 14.07
N PRO A 114 20.93 18.90 14.49
CA PRO A 114 20.88 20.30 14.10
C PRO A 114 21.39 20.49 12.67
N GLU A 115 21.03 21.63 12.08
CA GLU A 115 21.66 22.06 10.84
C GLU A 115 23.06 22.56 11.16
N PRO A 116 24.06 22.41 10.28
CA PRO A 116 23.97 21.86 8.92
C PRO A 116 24.22 20.35 8.84
N ILE A 117 24.37 19.69 9.98
CA ILE A 117 24.67 18.27 10.02
C ILE A 117 23.58 17.46 9.31
N ARG A 118 22.34 17.81 9.58
CA ARG A 118 21.20 17.12 9.01
C ARG A 118 21.20 17.18 7.48
N SER A 119 21.44 18.37 6.94
CA SER A 119 21.51 18.56 5.49
C SER A 119 22.68 17.82 4.85
N ARG A 120 23.80 17.75 5.55
CA ARG A 120 24.99 17.06 5.04
C ARG A 120 24.73 15.55 4.96
N ILE A 121 24.11 14.98 5.98
CA ILE A 121 23.79 13.57 5.98
C ILE A 121 22.81 13.25 4.87
N LYS A 122 21.80 14.08 4.70
CA LYS A 122 20.82 13.92 3.65
C LYS A 122 21.48 13.89 2.27
N ARG A 123 22.38 14.84 2.03
CA ARG A 123 23.10 14.91 0.77
C ARG A 123 23.92 13.64 0.52
N ASN A 124 24.60 13.17 1.56
CA ASN A 124 25.41 11.98 1.45
C ASN A 124 24.57 10.77 1.05
N ILE A 125 23.42 10.61 1.68
CA ILE A 125 22.52 9.50 1.37
C ILE A 125 22.14 9.52 -0.11
N PHE A 126 21.74 10.67 -0.61
CA PHE A 126 21.32 10.77 -2.02
C PHE A 126 22.50 10.59 -2.98
N GLU A 127 23.68 11.05 -2.61
CA GLU A 127 24.87 10.82 -3.44
C GLU A 127 25.18 9.32 -3.56
N GLN A 128 25.07 8.59 -2.45
CA GLN A 128 25.31 7.16 -2.48
C GLN A 128 24.28 6.42 -3.35
N LEU A 129 23.03 6.87 -3.33
CA LEU A 129 21.99 6.28 -4.18
C LEU A 129 22.27 6.52 -5.65
N LEU A 130 22.76 7.73 -5.98
CA LEU A 130 23.11 8.04 -7.36
C LEU A 130 24.27 7.17 -7.85
N LEU A 131 25.27 6.96 -7.00
CA LEU A 131 26.40 6.11 -7.36
C LEU A 131 25.97 4.68 -7.58
N LYS A 132 25.06 4.17 -6.75
CA LYS A 132 24.54 2.83 -6.90
C LYS A 132 23.76 2.70 -8.20
N SER A 133 22.96 3.70 -8.52
CA SER A 133 22.14 3.71 -9.72
C SER A 133 23.01 3.70 -11.00
N SER A 134 24.14 4.41 -10.97
CA SER A 134 25.01 4.48 -12.14
C SER A 134 25.80 3.21 -12.38
N LYS A 135 25.89 2.33 -11.38
CA LYS A 135 26.57 1.05 -11.54
C LYS A 135 25.66 -0.02 -12.14
N ASP A 136 24.36 0.19 -12.02
CA ASP A 136 23.36 -0.72 -12.58
C ASP A 136 23.01 -0.33 -13.99
#